data_477d18238917f8b653d989fb530e727d
#
_entry.id   477d18238917f8b653d989fb530e727d
#
_cell.length_a   1.000
_cell.length_b   1.000
_cell.length_c   1.000
_cell.angle_alpha   90.00
_cell.angle_beta   90.00
_cell.angle_gamma   90.00
#
_symmetry.space_group_name_H-M   'P 1'
#
loop_
_entity.id
_entity.type
_entity.pdbx_description
1 polymer ?
#
loop_
_entity_poly.entity_id
_entity_poly.type
_entity_poly.pdbx_seq_one_letter_code
_entity_poly.pdbx_strand_id
1 'polypeptide(L)'
;YSPAAAAAVVDASPLAEGRGEASLVRELERDTTAAGTYPIVLVSYSLACTTYEDPATAELVKAFLTYVASEEGQQQAAGAAGSAPISEEMRANVMEIVDSIS
;
A
#
# COMPACT_ATOMS: atom_id res chain seq x y z
N TYR A 1 -17.10 4.18 10.60
CA TYR A 1 -15.67 4.05 10.26
C TYR A 1 -14.96 3.07 11.19
N SER A 2 -14.11 2.26 10.60
CA SER A 2 -13.05 1.53 11.32
C SER A 2 -11.84 1.35 10.39
N PRO A 3 -10.62 1.15 10.93
CA PRO A 3 -9.46 0.87 10.11
C PRO A 3 -9.64 -0.37 9.22
N ALA A 4 -10.27 -1.41 9.73
CA ALA A 4 -10.55 -2.63 8.97
C ALA A 4 -11.53 -2.37 7.82
N ALA A 5 -12.57 -1.56 8.03
CA ALA A 5 -13.52 -1.21 6.99
C ALA A 5 -12.89 -0.32 5.89
N ALA A 6 -11.96 0.54 6.26
CA ALA A 6 -11.18 1.36 5.31
C ALA A 6 -10.23 0.49 4.49
N ALA A 7 -9.53 -0.47 5.10
CA ALA A 7 -8.70 -1.41 4.37
C ALA A 7 -9.52 -2.30 3.42
N ALA A 8 -10.69 -2.75 3.87
CA ALA A 8 -11.57 -3.63 3.08
C ALA A 8 -12.01 -3.02 1.75
N VAL A 9 -12.30 -1.70 1.70
CA VAL A 9 -12.68 -1.06 0.43
C VAL A 9 -11.49 -0.98 -0.53
N VAL A 10 -10.29 -0.78 -0.02
CA VAL A 10 -9.08 -0.76 -0.86
C VAL A 10 -8.82 -2.15 -1.45
N ASP A 11 -8.90 -3.20 -0.63
CA ASP A 11 -8.68 -4.58 -1.08
C ASP A 11 -9.72 -5.02 -2.12
N ALA A 12 -10.97 -4.60 -1.97
CA ALA A 12 -12.05 -4.90 -2.91
C ALA A 12 -11.99 -4.09 -4.21
N SER A 13 -11.20 -3.02 -4.25
CA SER A 13 -11.11 -2.13 -5.41
C SER A 13 -10.15 -2.69 -6.46
N PRO A 14 -10.47 -2.60 -7.77
CA PRO A 14 -9.60 -3.11 -8.83
C PRO A 14 -8.33 -2.28 -8.98
N LEU A 15 -7.28 -2.92 -9.49
CA LEU A 15 -6.07 -2.22 -9.91
C LEU A 15 -6.36 -1.30 -11.09
N ALA A 16 -5.78 -0.10 -11.08
CA ALA A 16 -5.85 0.82 -12.20
C ALA A 16 -5.13 0.24 -13.42
N GLU A 17 -5.79 0.26 -14.56
CA GLU A 17 -5.26 -0.27 -15.80
C GLU A 17 -4.14 0.61 -16.40
N GLY A 18 -3.25 0.00 -17.18
CA GLY A 18 -2.22 0.71 -17.96
C GLY A 18 -1.03 1.23 -17.15
N ARG A 19 -0.86 0.81 -15.89
CA ARG A 19 0.22 1.27 -15.00
C ARG A 19 1.38 0.29 -14.83
N GLY A 20 1.30 -0.90 -15.44
CA GLY A 20 2.33 -1.93 -15.33
C GLY A 20 2.20 -2.80 -14.09
N GLU A 21 2.99 -3.88 -14.06
CA GLU A 21 2.90 -4.93 -13.03
C GLU A 21 3.41 -4.49 -11.66
N ALA A 22 4.30 -3.50 -11.62
CA ALA A 22 4.86 -2.98 -10.37
C ALA A 22 4.00 -1.88 -9.73
N SER A 23 2.78 -1.66 -10.19
CA SER A 23 1.86 -0.66 -9.67
C SER A 23 0.74 -1.30 -8.87
N LEU A 24 0.50 -0.79 -7.66
CA LEU A 24 -0.62 -1.16 -6.81
C LEU A 24 -1.68 -0.07 -6.71
N VAL A 25 -1.67 0.89 -7.64
CA VAL A 25 -2.70 1.94 -7.68
C VAL A 25 -4.07 1.31 -7.92
N ARG A 26 -5.05 1.69 -7.11
CA ARG A 26 -6.42 1.17 -7.13
C ARG A 26 -7.42 2.20 -7.65
N GLU A 27 -8.42 1.74 -8.37
CA GLU A 27 -9.63 2.53 -8.66
C GLU A 27 -10.64 2.26 -7.55
N LEU A 28 -10.70 3.17 -6.56
CA LEU A 28 -11.50 2.95 -5.36
C LEU A 28 -13.01 2.90 -5.68
N GLU A 29 -13.66 1.86 -5.19
CA GLU A 29 -15.12 1.65 -5.26
C GLU A 29 -15.84 2.59 -4.27
N ARG A 30 -15.95 3.86 -4.63
CA ARG A 30 -16.46 4.91 -3.73
C ARG A 30 -17.98 4.86 -3.53
N ASP A 31 -18.71 4.15 -4.39
CA ASP A 31 -20.15 3.96 -4.35
C ASP A 31 -20.56 2.57 -3.88
N THR A 32 -19.62 1.82 -3.31
CA THR A 32 -19.89 0.47 -2.79
C THR A 32 -20.99 0.47 -1.72
N THR A 33 -21.84 -0.54 -1.77
CA THR A 33 -22.84 -0.85 -0.74
C THR A 33 -22.50 -2.12 0.04
N ALA A 34 -21.29 -2.65 -0.18
CA ALA A 34 -20.83 -3.87 0.49
C ALA A 34 -20.75 -3.66 2.00
N ALA A 35 -21.28 -4.62 2.77
CA ALA A 35 -21.20 -4.59 4.22
C ALA A 35 -19.74 -4.67 4.69
N GLY A 36 -19.41 -3.95 5.77
CA GLY A 36 -18.06 -3.96 6.34
C GLY A 36 -17.04 -3.11 5.59
N THR A 37 -17.46 -2.27 4.63
CA THR A 37 -16.60 -1.33 3.91
C THR A 37 -16.89 0.12 4.30
N TYR A 38 -15.85 0.96 4.25
CA TYR A 38 -15.95 2.41 4.45
C TYR A 38 -15.30 3.12 3.25
N PRO A 39 -16.10 3.65 2.30
CA PRO A 39 -15.58 4.11 1.01
C PRO A 39 -14.97 5.52 1.02
N ILE A 40 -15.14 6.27 2.12
CA ILE A 40 -14.60 7.65 2.22
C ILE A 40 -13.16 7.57 2.73
N VAL A 41 -12.26 7.14 1.85
CA VAL A 41 -10.84 6.96 2.15
C VAL A 41 -9.97 7.72 1.16
N LEU A 42 -8.78 8.08 1.60
CA LEU A 42 -7.69 8.57 0.78
C LEU A 42 -6.51 7.61 0.94
N VAL A 43 -6.00 7.12 -0.18
CA VAL A 43 -4.83 6.25 -0.20
C VAL A 43 -3.58 7.07 -0.52
N SER A 44 -2.57 6.98 0.34
CA SER A 44 -1.24 7.54 0.07
C SER A 44 -0.38 6.48 -0.61
N TYR A 45 0.30 6.85 -1.69
CA TYR A 45 1.18 5.96 -2.44
C TYR A 45 2.63 6.38 -2.29
N SER A 46 3.51 5.42 -2.03
CA SER A 46 4.94 5.60 -2.17
C SER A 46 5.36 5.33 -3.60
N LEU A 47 6.23 6.16 -4.15
CA LEU A 47 6.77 6.02 -5.50
C LEU A 47 8.26 5.71 -5.43
N ALA A 48 8.69 4.71 -6.19
CA ALA A 48 10.10 4.34 -6.31
C ALA A 48 10.40 3.86 -7.73
N CYS A 49 11.66 3.89 -8.10
CA CYS A 49 12.11 3.27 -9.34
C CYS A 49 12.22 1.75 -9.16
N THR A 50 11.99 0.99 -10.22
CA THR A 50 12.20 -0.46 -10.20
C THR A 50 13.67 -0.85 -10.27
N THR A 51 14.50 0.05 -10.80
CA THR A 51 15.96 -0.13 -10.95
C THR A 51 16.68 1.16 -10.64
N TYR A 52 17.80 1.04 -9.93
CA TYR A 52 18.71 2.14 -9.59
C TYR A 52 20.10 1.87 -10.14
N GLU A 53 20.81 2.91 -10.58
CA GLU A 53 22.21 2.79 -11.04
C GLU A 53 23.16 2.40 -9.90
N ASP A 54 22.91 2.95 -8.70
CA ASP A 54 23.70 2.65 -7.49
C ASP A 54 22.99 1.55 -6.67
N PRO A 55 23.60 0.36 -6.51
CA PRO A 55 23.05 -0.72 -5.70
C PRO A 55 22.80 -0.33 -4.23
N ALA A 56 23.62 0.55 -3.67
CA ALA A 56 23.43 1.01 -2.29
C ALA A 56 22.16 1.85 -2.16
N THR A 57 21.83 2.66 -3.15
CA THR A 57 20.55 3.39 -3.20
C THR A 57 19.37 2.44 -3.31
N ALA A 58 19.44 1.41 -4.15
CA ALA A 58 18.40 0.40 -4.26
C ALA A 58 18.14 -0.29 -2.91
N GLU A 59 19.18 -0.70 -2.21
CA GLU A 59 19.04 -1.34 -0.90
C GLU A 59 18.43 -0.41 0.16
N LEU A 60 18.82 0.86 0.16
CA LEU A 60 18.27 1.85 1.08
C LEU A 60 16.77 2.07 0.84
N VAL A 61 16.36 2.20 -0.43
CA VAL A 61 14.95 2.33 -0.81
C VAL A 61 14.16 1.10 -0.40
N LYS A 62 14.67 -0.11 -0.67
CA LYS A 62 14.04 -1.37 -0.23
C LYS A 62 13.86 -1.41 1.27
N ALA A 63 14.90 -1.09 2.04
CA ALA A 63 14.83 -1.09 3.50
C ALA A 63 13.76 -0.11 4.02
N PHE A 64 13.70 1.09 3.46
CA PHE A 64 12.71 2.10 3.82
C PHE A 64 11.29 1.64 3.52
N LEU A 65 11.03 1.18 2.29
CA LEU A 65 9.68 0.74 1.89
C LEU A 65 9.25 -0.53 2.62
N THR A 66 10.17 -1.43 2.91
CA THR A 66 9.92 -2.61 3.74
C THR A 66 9.44 -2.22 5.13
N TYR A 67 10.11 -1.24 5.76
CA TYR A 67 9.68 -0.74 7.06
C TYR A 67 8.31 -0.05 6.98
N VAL A 68 8.09 0.83 6.00
CA VAL A 68 6.81 1.54 5.82
C VAL A 68 5.65 0.56 5.70
N ALA A 69 5.82 -0.53 4.96
CA ALA A 69 4.77 -1.54 4.76
C ALA A 69 4.72 -2.59 5.88
N SER A 70 5.72 -2.66 6.75
CA SER A 70 5.74 -3.61 7.87
C SER A 70 4.60 -3.36 8.86
N GLU A 71 4.26 -4.37 9.64
CA GLU A 71 3.26 -4.22 10.70
C GLU A 71 3.66 -3.11 11.68
N GLU A 72 4.92 -3.07 12.10
CA GLU A 72 5.45 -2.04 12.98
C GLU A 72 5.32 -0.64 12.37
N GLY A 73 5.76 -0.46 11.12
CA GLY A 73 5.67 0.83 10.42
C GLY A 73 4.23 1.30 10.27
N GLN A 74 3.31 0.39 9.95
CA GLN A 74 1.88 0.69 9.84
C GLN A 74 1.27 1.08 11.20
N GLN A 75 1.66 0.42 12.29
CA GLN A 75 1.21 0.78 13.64
C GLN A 75 1.78 2.13 14.09
N GLN A 76 3.02 2.45 13.75
CA GLN A 76 3.59 3.77 14.03
C GLN A 76 2.84 4.87 13.27
N ALA A 77 2.53 4.66 12.00
CA ALA A 77 1.74 5.59 11.20
C ALA A 77 0.32 5.77 11.75
N ALA A 78 -0.32 4.68 12.19
CA ALA A 78 -1.64 4.73 12.82
C ALA A 78 -1.62 5.57 14.10
N GLY A 79 -0.62 5.40 14.95
CA GLY A 79 -0.45 6.16 16.19
C GLY A 79 -0.13 7.64 15.97
N ALA A 80 0.67 7.95 14.97
CA ALA A 80 1.13 9.30 14.70
C ALA A 80 0.15 10.14 13.88
N ALA A 81 -0.53 9.54 12.92
CA ALA A 81 -1.36 10.26 11.93
C ALA A 81 -2.81 9.75 11.84
N GLY A 82 -3.20 8.75 12.62
CA GLY A 82 -4.52 8.13 12.54
C GLY A 82 -4.77 7.35 11.26
N SER A 83 -3.71 6.94 10.56
CA SER A 83 -3.83 6.16 9.33
C SER A 83 -4.40 4.77 9.62
N ALA A 84 -5.24 4.26 8.72
CA ALA A 84 -5.66 2.86 8.76
C ALA A 84 -4.52 1.97 8.22
N PRO A 85 -4.07 0.96 8.97
CA PRO A 85 -3.08 0.01 8.47
C PRO A 85 -3.60 -0.75 7.25
N ILE A 86 -2.68 -1.08 6.35
CA ILE A 86 -2.99 -1.96 5.21
C ILE A 86 -3.26 -3.39 5.69
N SER A 87 -4.02 -4.15 4.88
CA SER A 87 -4.28 -5.57 5.15
C SER A 87 -3.01 -6.42 4.99
N GLU A 88 -3.04 -7.63 5.52
CA GLU A 88 -1.96 -8.60 5.31
C GLU A 88 -1.79 -8.97 3.83
N GLU A 89 -2.89 -9.10 3.10
CA GLU A 89 -2.87 -9.37 1.67
C GLU A 89 -2.19 -8.23 0.90
N MET A 90 -2.56 -6.99 1.20
CA MET A 90 -1.93 -5.81 0.58
C MET A 90 -0.45 -5.74 0.94
N ARG A 91 -0.10 -6.03 2.20
CA ARG A 91 1.31 -6.07 2.64
C ARG A 91 2.12 -7.09 1.84
N ALA A 92 1.58 -8.30 1.63
CA ALA A 92 2.25 -9.32 0.84
C ALA A 92 2.50 -8.86 -0.60
N ASN A 93 1.52 -8.22 -1.24
CA ASN A 93 1.66 -7.66 -2.57
C ASN A 93 2.72 -6.54 -2.63
N VAL A 94 2.75 -5.66 -1.64
CA VAL A 94 3.76 -4.60 -1.53
C VAL A 94 5.16 -5.20 -1.39
N MET A 95 5.32 -6.19 -0.52
CA MET A 95 6.63 -6.82 -0.29
C MET A 95 7.17 -7.51 -1.54
N GLU A 96 6.32 -8.17 -2.32
CA GLU A 96 6.72 -8.78 -3.59
C GLU A 96 7.30 -7.73 -4.56
N ILE A 97 6.64 -6.59 -4.68
CA ILE A 97 7.12 -5.50 -5.55
C ILE A 97 8.39 -4.87 -5.00
N VAL A 98 8.45 -4.61 -3.69
CA VAL A 98 9.64 -4.02 -3.04
C VAL A 98 10.85 -4.93 -3.20
N ASP A 99 10.68 -6.24 -3.05
CA ASP A 99 11.77 -7.22 -3.21
C ASP A 99 12.31 -7.26 -4.65
N SER A 100 11.51 -6.88 -5.63
CA SER A 100 11.92 -6.81 -7.04
C SER A 100 12.78 -5.58 -7.38
N ILE A 101 12.87 -4.59 -6.51
CA ILE A 101 13.69 -3.38 -6.72
C ILE A 101 15.18 -3.77 -6.76
N SER A 102 15.88 -3.28 -7.73
CA SER A 102 17.31 -3.55 -7.92
C SER A 102 18.13 -2.31 -8.25
#